data_338e639b183b472993cd7e046c158293
#
_entry.id   338e639b183b472993cd7e046c158293
#
_cell.length_a   1.000
_cell.length_b   1.000
_cell.length_c   1.000
_cell.angle_alpha   90.00
_cell.angle_beta   90.00
_cell.angle_gamma   90.00
#
_symmetry.space_group_name_H-M   'P 1'
#
loop_
_entity.id
_entity.type
_entity.pdbx_description
1 polymer ?
#
loop_
_entity_poly.entity_id
_entity_poly.type
_entity_poly.pdbx_seq_one_letter_code
_entity_poly.pdbx_strand_id
1 'polypeptide(L)'
;MKSLLVLASAAFLSLISVHAQGLPEGPGKSTFENTCGGCHGADIVVGQTGTRDVWQDTVDSMRSRGALGTDDDFKVIVNYLTKYFGVPVNVNTANAKDLATNLDITSAEADAIVKARTASKIKDYAELSKVQGLDIKKLDPIKSRIKF
;
A
#
# COMPACT_ATOMS: atom_id res chain seq x y z
N MET A 1 44.34 9.81 -51.53
CA MET A 1 44.26 9.99 -50.07
C MET A 1 42.79 9.82 -49.69
N LYS A 2 42.43 8.64 -49.10
CA LYS A 2 41.05 8.32 -48.72
C LYS A 2 40.99 8.34 -47.20
N SER A 3 40.31 9.39 -46.67
CA SER A 3 40.05 9.52 -45.21
C SER A 3 38.91 8.60 -44.80
N LEU A 4 39.19 7.59 -43.98
CA LEU A 4 38.18 6.77 -43.31
C LEU A 4 37.67 7.56 -42.08
N LEU A 5 36.39 7.91 -42.07
CA LEU A 5 35.67 8.40 -40.90
C LEU A 5 35.17 7.14 -40.13
N VAL A 6 35.74 6.93 -38.96
CA VAL A 6 35.25 5.91 -37.99
C VAL A 6 34.17 6.58 -37.13
N LEU A 7 32.92 6.20 -37.36
CA LEU A 7 31.78 6.57 -36.47
C LEU A 7 31.77 5.66 -35.25
N ALA A 8 32.19 6.18 -34.11
CA ALA A 8 32.06 5.51 -32.82
C ALA A 8 30.62 5.67 -32.31
N SER A 9 29.81 4.63 -32.45
CA SER A 9 28.48 4.55 -31.84
C SER A 9 28.62 4.24 -30.36
N ALA A 10 28.45 5.24 -29.52
CA ALA A 10 28.34 5.07 -28.07
C ALA A 10 26.94 4.52 -27.74
N ALA A 11 26.86 3.21 -27.48
CA ALA A 11 25.66 2.59 -26.96
C ALA A 11 25.46 3.02 -25.49
N PHE A 12 24.50 3.90 -25.25
CA PHE A 12 24.05 4.24 -23.90
C PHE A 12 23.24 3.06 -23.33
N LEU A 13 23.88 2.22 -22.54
CA LEU A 13 23.16 1.25 -21.71
C LEU A 13 22.45 2.01 -20.59
N SER A 14 21.16 2.26 -20.78
CA SER A 14 20.28 2.72 -19.70
C SER A 14 20.15 1.60 -18.68
N LEU A 15 20.85 1.71 -17.56
CA LEU A 15 20.65 0.86 -16.38
C LEU A 15 19.24 1.12 -15.83
N ILE A 16 18.29 0.27 -16.22
CA ILE A 16 16.98 0.22 -15.56
C ILE A 16 17.25 -0.32 -14.16
N SER A 17 17.32 0.56 -13.18
CA SER A 17 17.34 0.16 -11.77
C SER A 17 16.02 -0.50 -11.46
N VAL A 18 15.99 -1.83 -11.47
CA VAL A 18 14.91 -2.60 -10.86
C VAL A 18 15.00 -2.33 -9.36
N HIS A 19 14.22 -1.38 -8.87
CA HIS A 19 14.04 -1.21 -7.44
C HIS A 19 13.34 -2.49 -6.96
N ALA A 20 14.06 -3.34 -6.25
CA ALA A 20 13.45 -4.36 -5.42
C ALA A 20 12.44 -3.60 -4.54
N GLN A 21 11.16 -3.90 -4.72
CA GLN A 21 10.10 -3.24 -3.94
C GLN A 21 10.25 -3.73 -2.51
N GLY A 22 10.98 -2.96 -1.71
CA GLY A 22 11.09 -3.17 -0.28
C GLY A 22 9.75 -2.94 0.42
N LEU A 23 9.72 -3.23 1.70
CA LEU A 23 8.54 -2.94 2.53
C LEU A 23 8.24 -1.43 2.50
N PRO A 24 6.98 -1.02 2.32
CA PRO A 24 6.59 0.38 2.34
C PRO A 24 6.96 1.08 3.64
N GLU A 25 7.49 2.29 3.55
CA GLU A 25 7.79 3.10 4.73
C GLU A 25 6.52 3.58 5.42
N GLY A 26 6.52 3.54 6.75
CA GLY A 26 5.44 4.08 7.55
C GLY A 26 5.24 3.41 8.90
N PRO A 27 4.23 3.87 9.66
CA PRO A 27 3.93 3.35 10.98
C PRO A 27 3.74 1.83 10.98
N GLY A 28 4.44 1.13 11.85
CA GLY A 28 4.36 -0.31 12.01
C GLY A 28 5.41 -1.11 11.22
N LYS A 29 6.16 -0.51 10.29
CA LYS A 29 7.19 -1.21 9.52
C LYS A 29 8.23 -1.87 10.42
N SER A 30 8.85 -1.09 11.31
CA SER A 30 9.89 -1.61 12.20
C SER A 30 9.36 -2.69 13.14
N THR A 31 8.14 -2.52 13.67
CA THR A 31 7.50 -3.55 14.51
C THR A 31 7.30 -4.84 13.71
N PHE A 32 6.82 -4.73 12.47
CA PHE A 32 6.63 -5.88 11.59
C PHE A 32 7.97 -6.58 11.28
N GLU A 33 9.01 -5.84 10.88
CA GLU A 33 10.34 -6.38 10.59
C GLU A 33 10.96 -7.07 11.81
N ASN A 34 10.89 -6.46 12.98
CA ASN A 34 11.49 -7.00 14.21
C ASN A 34 10.74 -8.24 14.71
N THR A 35 9.41 -8.27 14.61
CA THR A 35 8.59 -9.38 15.12
C THR A 35 8.55 -10.56 14.15
N CYS A 36 8.46 -10.30 12.84
CA CYS A 36 8.25 -11.34 11.84
C CYS A 36 9.53 -11.70 11.08
N GLY A 37 10.51 -10.79 11.00
CA GLY A 37 11.75 -10.98 10.24
C GLY A 37 12.76 -11.98 10.84
N GLY A 38 12.55 -12.40 12.10
CA GLY A 38 13.49 -13.30 12.78
C GLY A 38 13.44 -14.76 12.34
N CYS A 39 12.33 -15.22 11.78
CA CYS A 39 12.13 -16.61 11.33
C CYS A 39 12.22 -16.75 9.80
N HIS A 40 11.75 -15.75 9.08
CA HIS A 40 11.80 -15.66 7.60
C HIS A 40 11.85 -14.19 7.22
N GLY A 41 12.22 -13.87 5.98
CA GLY A 41 12.24 -12.48 5.51
C GLY A 41 10.84 -11.84 5.63
N ALA A 42 10.78 -10.63 6.19
CA ALA A 42 9.54 -9.89 6.28
C ALA A 42 8.99 -9.48 4.90
N ASP A 43 9.85 -9.47 3.88
CA ASP A 43 9.53 -9.21 2.47
C ASP A 43 8.65 -10.29 1.82
N ILE A 44 8.40 -11.43 2.48
CA ILE A 44 7.47 -12.48 2.01
C ILE A 44 6.06 -11.94 1.71
N VAL A 45 5.67 -10.81 2.32
CA VAL A 45 4.37 -10.17 2.07
C VAL A 45 4.35 -9.33 0.80
N VAL A 46 5.51 -9.05 0.21
CA VAL A 46 5.59 -8.26 -1.03
C VAL A 46 4.89 -9.01 -2.16
N GLY A 47 3.95 -8.35 -2.83
CA GLY A 47 3.12 -8.97 -3.86
C GLY A 47 1.88 -9.72 -3.32
N GLN A 48 1.74 -9.87 -2.00
CA GLN A 48 0.53 -10.41 -1.38
C GLN A 48 -0.50 -9.30 -1.17
N THR A 49 -1.78 -9.68 -1.16
CA THR A 49 -2.88 -8.78 -0.79
C THR A 49 -3.89 -9.53 0.06
N GLY A 50 -4.44 -8.85 1.07
CA GLY A 50 -5.44 -9.44 1.95
C GLY A 50 -6.38 -8.39 2.54
N THR A 51 -7.59 -8.82 2.91
CA THR A 51 -8.45 -8.01 3.77
C THR A 51 -7.86 -7.93 5.18
N ARG A 52 -8.40 -7.07 6.02
CA ARG A 52 -7.99 -7.00 7.42
C ARG A 52 -8.12 -8.36 8.13
N ASP A 53 -9.21 -9.08 7.87
CA ASP A 53 -9.46 -10.38 8.50
C ASP A 53 -8.42 -11.42 8.05
N VAL A 54 -8.06 -11.45 6.76
CA VAL A 54 -7.00 -12.31 6.23
C VAL A 54 -5.65 -12.01 6.90
N TRP A 55 -5.33 -10.73 7.08
CA TRP A 55 -4.10 -10.34 7.77
C TRP A 55 -4.14 -10.66 9.26
N GLN A 56 -5.29 -10.49 9.92
CA GLN A 56 -5.48 -10.90 11.32
C GLN A 56 -5.25 -12.40 11.48
N ASP A 57 -5.91 -13.24 10.70
CA ASP A 57 -5.76 -14.69 10.74
C ASP A 57 -4.31 -15.14 10.47
N THR A 58 -3.64 -14.45 9.52
CA THR A 58 -2.23 -14.70 9.21
C THR A 58 -1.34 -14.40 10.41
N VAL A 59 -1.51 -13.24 11.04
CA VAL A 59 -0.73 -12.83 12.23
C VAL A 59 -1.01 -13.77 13.40
N ASP A 60 -2.25 -14.13 13.65
CA ASP A 60 -2.62 -15.08 14.71
C ASP A 60 -2.02 -16.47 14.47
N SER A 61 -1.98 -16.92 13.22
CA SER A 61 -1.29 -18.16 12.84
C SER A 61 0.22 -18.08 13.11
N MET A 62 0.90 -16.96 12.79
CA MET A 62 2.32 -16.79 13.09
C MET A 62 2.57 -16.73 14.60
N ARG A 63 1.69 -16.06 15.34
CA ARG A 63 1.73 -16.01 16.80
C ARG A 63 1.63 -17.41 17.43
N SER A 64 0.72 -18.25 16.94
CA SER A 64 0.57 -19.63 17.40
C SER A 64 1.78 -20.51 17.08
N ARG A 65 2.59 -20.13 16.10
CA ARG A 65 3.86 -20.79 15.70
C ARG A 65 5.07 -20.24 16.43
N GLY A 66 4.90 -19.29 17.35
CA GLY A 66 5.97 -18.77 18.21
C GLY A 66 6.53 -17.41 17.82
N ALA A 67 5.85 -16.63 16.97
CA ALA A 67 6.23 -15.24 16.76
C ALA A 67 6.16 -14.46 18.08
N LEU A 68 7.22 -13.74 18.43
CA LEU A 68 7.36 -13.04 19.70
C LEU A 68 6.96 -11.58 19.55
N GLY A 69 6.06 -11.12 20.42
CA GLY A 69 5.58 -9.74 20.47
C GLY A 69 4.48 -9.57 21.51
N THR A 70 4.17 -8.33 21.84
CA THR A 70 3.00 -7.99 22.68
C THR A 70 1.72 -7.98 21.85
N ASP A 71 0.58 -7.99 22.52
CA ASP A 71 -0.72 -7.84 21.84
C ASP A 71 -0.81 -6.54 21.05
N ASP A 72 -0.15 -5.47 21.52
CA ASP A 72 -0.13 -4.19 20.82
C ASP A 72 0.80 -4.24 19.60
N ASP A 73 1.93 -4.94 19.66
CA ASP A 73 2.77 -5.18 18.48
C ASP A 73 2.00 -5.89 17.37
N PHE A 74 1.25 -6.95 17.71
CA PHE A 74 0.45 -7.67 16.73
C PHE A 74 -0.68 -6.82 16.13
N LYS A 75 -1.32 -5.94 16.92
CA LYS A 75 -2.30 -4.96 16.40
C LYS A 75 -1.62 -3.97 15.41
N VAL A 76 -0.45 -3.46 15.77
CA VAL A 76 0.34 -2.56 14.90
C VAL A 76 0.69 -3.27 13.59
N ILE A 77 1.09 -4.54 13.63
CA ILE A 77 1.43 -5.34 12.46
C ILE A 77 0.20 -5.54 11.57
N VAL A 78 -0.95 -5.92 12.12
CA VAL A 78 -2.20 -6.07 11.34
C VAL A 78 -2.59 -4.76 10.67
N ASN A 79 -2.46 -3.62 11.37
CA ASN A 79 -2.73 -2.31 10.79
C ASN A 79 -1.77 -1.99 9.64
N TYR A 80 -0.47 -2.25 9.81
CA TYR A 80 0.54 -2.07 8.78
C TYR A 80 0.22 -2.91 7.54
N LEU A 81 -0.03 -4.21 7.72
CA LEU A 81 -0.34 -5.13 6.62
C LEU A 81 -1.64 -4.76 5.90
N THR A 82 -2.68 -4.42 6.65
CA THR A 82 -3.96 -3.96 6.08
C THR A 82 -3.78 -2.69 5.27
N LYS A 83 -2.96 -1.75 5.75
CA LYS A 83 -2.73 -0.48 5.06
C LYS A 83 -1.93 -0.65 3.78
N TYR A 84 -0.81 -1.33 3.84
CA TYR A 84 0.14 -1.37 2.72
C TYR A 84 -0.05 -2.55 1.78
N PHE A 85 -0.61 -3.64 2.28
CA PHE A 85 -0.87 -4.90 1.54
C PHE A 85 -2.35 -5.30 1.53
N GLY A 86 -3.23 -4.31 1.69
CA GLY A 86 -4.67 -4.52 1.62
C GLY A 86 -5.15 -4.73 0.18
N VAL A 87 -6.36 -5.25 0.02
CA VAL A 87 -7.02 -5.40 -1.27
C VAL A 87 -7.23 -4.05 -1.99
N PRO A 88 -7.25 -4.02 -3.32
CA PRO A 88 -7.63 -2.82 -4.06
C PRO A 88 -9.05 -2.35 -3.70
N VAL A 89 -9.22 -1.04 -3.58
CA VAL A 89 -10.50 -0.41 -3.19
C VAL A 89 -10.99 0.51 -4.28
N ASN A 90 -12.18 0.25 -4.83
CA ASN A 90 -12.81 1.15 -5.79
C ASN A 90 -13.64 2.20 -5.04
N VAL A 91 -13.21 3.46 -5.12
CA VAL A 91 -13.85 4.58 -4.40
C VAL A 91 -15.26 4.88 -4.89
N ASN A 92 -15.62 4.46 -6.11
CA ASN A 92 -16.95 4.68 -6.67
C ASN A 92 -17.97 3.60 -6.28
N THR A 93 -17.51 2.42 -5.80
CA THR A 93 -18.41 1.28 -5.54
C THR A 93 -18.35 0.78 -4.11
N ALA A 94 -17.22 0.91 -3.41
CA ALA A 94 -17.08 0.46 -2.03
C ALA A 94 -18.03 1.22 -1.10
N ASN A 95 -18.64 0.54 -0.11
CA ASN A 95 -19.45 1.22 0.89
C ASN A 95 -18.60 2.04 1.87
N ALA A 96 -19.21 2.93 2.67
CA ALA A 96 -18.47 3.81 3.58
C ALA A 96 -17.63 3.03 4.61
N LYS A 97 -18.15 1.90 5.12
CA LYS A 97 -17.42 1.07 6.08
C LYS A 97 -16.17 0.45 5.44
N ASP A 98 -16.29 -0.06 4.23
CA ASP A 98 -15.15 -0.65 3.52
C ASP A 98 -14.11 0.40 3.12
N LEU A 99 -14.55 1.61 2.73
CA LEU A 99 -13.65 2.74 2.51
C LEU A 99 -12.87 3.08 3.78
N ALA A 100 -13.57 3.25 4.92
CA ALA A 100 -12.93 3.59 6.18
C ALA A 100 -11.92 2.51 6.61
N THR A 101 -12.31 1.24 6.57
CA THR A 101 -11.48 0.12 7.03
C THR A 101 -10.28 -0.15 6.13
N ASN A 102 -10.51 -0.19 4.79
CA ASN A 102 -9.45 -0.60 3.86
C ASN A 102 -8.51 0.53 3.45
N LEU A 103 -8.94 1.78 3.55
CA LEU A 103 -8.10 2.94 3.26
C LEU A 103 -7.48 3.57 4.52
N ASP A 104 -7.82 3.07 5.72
CA ASP A 104 -7.36 3.62 7.00
C ASP A 104 -7.70 5.13 7.13
N ILE A 105 -8.97 5.46 6.83
CA ILE A 105 -9.53 6.79 6.94
C ILE A 105 -10.69 6.80 7.95
N THR A 106 -11.06 7.97 8.43
CA THR A 106 -12.19 8.12 9.35
C THR A 106 -13.54 7.87 8.65
N SER A 107 -14.57 7.55 9.41
CA SER A 107 -15.93 7.43 8.86
C SER A 107 -16.38 8.72 8.17
N ALA A 108 -16.03 9.88 8.74
CA ALA A 108 -16.36 11.17 8.12
C ALA A 108 -15.67 11.38 6.76
N GLU A 109 -14.41 10.95 6.61
CA GLU A 109 -13.69 10.98 5.34
C GLU A 109 -14.32 10.01 4.32
N ALA A 110 -14.70 8.82 4.77
CA ALA A 110 -15.40 7.84 3.92
C ALA A 110 -16.76 8.37 3.44
N ASP A 111 -17.54 8.97 4.33
CA ASP A 111 -18.81 9.60 3.98
C ASP A 111 -18.64 10.76 2.99
N ALA A 112 -17.56 11.54 3.14
CA ALA A 112 -17.22 12.60 2.19
C ALA A 112 -16.97 12.04 0.78
N ILE A 113 -16.26 10.92 0.65
CA ILE A 113 -16.06 10.23 -0.64
C ILE A 113 -17.39 9.76 -1.20
N VAL A 114 -18.23 9.10 -0.39
CA VAL A 114 -19.56 8.63 -0.81
C VAL A 114 -20.42 9.78 -1.31
N LYS A 115 -20.44 10.89 -0.57
CA LYS A 115 -21.17 12.11 -0.98
C LYS A 115 -20.63 12.68 -2.30
N ALA A 116 -19.32 12.78 -2.43
CA ALA A 116 -18.70 13.32 -3.65
C ALA A 116 -19.05 12.49 -4.88
N ARG A 117 -18.90 11.15 -4.82
CA ARG A 117 -19.21 10.26 -5.95
C ARG A 117 -20.69 10.22 -6.31
N THR A 118 -21.61 10.50 -5.36
CA THR A 118 -23.05 10.59 -5.63
C THR A 118 -23.37 11.81 -6.52
N ALA A 119 -22.61 12.89 -6.35
CA ALA A 119 -22.76 14.08 -7.21
C ALA A 119 -22.13 13.87 -8.60
N SER A 120 -20.98 13.24 -8.66
CA SER A 120 -20.25 12.92 -9.89
C SER A 120 -19.25 11.79 -9.64
N LYS A 121 -19.19 10.79 -10.54
CA LYS A 121 -18.18 9.74 -10.49
C LYS A 121 -16.77 10.32 -10.37
N ILE A 122 -15.99 9.87 -9.39
CA ILE A 122 -14.59 10.25 -9.20
C ILE A 122 -13.76 9.47 -10.24
N LYS A 123 -13.09 10.17 -11.16
CA LYS A 123 -12.43 9.55 -12.32
C LYS A 123 -10.99 9.14 -12.04
N ASP A 124 -10.31 9.87 -11.17
CA ASP A 124 -8.90 9.70 -10.89
C ASP A 124 -8.50 10.23 -9.50
N TYR A 125 -7.22 10.08 -9.17
CA TYR A 125 -6.66 10.52 -7.90
C TYR A 125 -6.68 12.05 -7.74
N ALA A 126 -6.59 12.80 -8.83
CA ALA A 126 -6.64 14.26 -8.79
C ALA A 126 -8.05 14.75 -8.45
N GLU A 127 -9.10 14.09 -8.95
CA GLU A 127 -10.48 14.36 -8.51
C GLU A 127 -10.72 13.92 -7.06
N LEU A 128 -10.20 12.76 -6.65
CA LEU A 128 -10.29 12.30 -5.26
C LEU A 128 -9.64 13.30 -4.30
N SER A 129 -8.52 13.91 -4.68
CA SER A 129 -7.81 14.89 -3.85
C SER A 129 -8.59 16.18 -3.60
N LYS A 130 -9.64 16.45 -4.37
CA LYS A 130 -10.52 17.62 -4.22
C LYS A 130 -11.72 17.37 -3.31
N VAL A 131 -11.90 16.14 -2.82
CA VAL A 131 -13.00 15.80 -1.92
C VAL A 131 -12.84 16.55 -0.60
N GLN A 132 -13.79 17.43 -0.29
CA GLN A 132 -13.77 18.21 0.95
C GLN A 132 -13.86 17.28 2.17
N GLY A 133 -13.00 17.51 3.15
CA GLY A 133 -12.97 16.73 4.39
C GLY A 133 -12.11 15.45 4.30
N LEU A 134 -11.52 15.15 3.15
CA LEU A 134 -10.57 14.03 2.98
C LEU A 134 -9.13 14.53 3.13
N ASP A 135 -8.37 13.95 4.04
CA ASP A 135 -6.92 14.13 4.09
C ASP A 135 -6.24 13.20 3.08
N ILE A 136 -6.04 13.70 1.86
CA ILE A 136 -5.47 12.92 0.77
C ILE A 136 -4.06 12.39 1.06
N LYS A 137 -3.29 13.07 1.93
CA LYS A 137 -1.93 12.64 2.30
C LYS A 137 -1.90 11.26 2.96
N LYS A 138 -2.98 10.87 3.65
CA LYS A 138 -3.12 9.52 4.21
C LYS A 138 -3.15 8.44 3.13
N LEU A 139 -3.61 8.79 1.93
CA LEU A 139 -3.80 7.89 0.80
C LEU A 139 -2.60 7.84 -0.15
N ASP A 140 -1.68 8.81 -0.09
CA ASP A 140 -0.49 8.84 -0.95
C ASP A 140 0.32 7.54 -0.90
N PRO A 141 0.61 6.95 0.28
CA PRO A 141 1.40 5.72 0.36
C PRO A 141 0.71 4.49 -0.22
N ILE A 142 -0.62 4.53 -0.38
CA ILE A 142 -1.45 3.41 -0.84
C ILE A 142 -2.18 3.72 -2.15
N LYS A 143 -1.76 4.77 -2.87
CA LYS A 143 -2.37 5.24 -4.12
C LYS A 143 -2.55 4.13 -5.16
N SER A 144 -1.62 3.19 -5.26
CA SER A 144 -1.68 2.07 -6.20
C SER A 144 -2.86 1.11 -5.96
N ARG A 145 -3.39 1.07 -4.72
CA ARG A 145 -4.54 0.26 -4.33
C ARG A 145 -5.89 0.93 -4.63
N ILE A 146 -5.89 2.24 -4.88
CA ILE A 146 -7.12 2.99 -5.14
C ILE A 146 -7.53 2.79 -6.60
N LYS A 147 -8.77 2.40 -6.81
CA LYS A 147 -9.39 2.19 -8.13
C LYS A 147 -10.57 3.16 -8.32
N PHE A 148 -10.87 3.47 -9.58
CA PHE A 148 -11.89 4.45 -9.99
C PHE A 148 -12.94 3.84 -10.90
#